data_ac8d491054c4c035c650b3ff7e4a2ba2
#
_entry.id   ac8d491054c4c035c650b3ff7e4a2ba2
#
_cell.length_a   1.000
_cell.length_b   1.000
_cell.length_c   1.000
_cell.angle_alpha   90.00
_cell.angle_beta   90.00
_cell.angle_gamma   90.00
#
_symmetry.space_group_name_H-M   'P 1'
#
loop_
_entity.id
_entity.type
_entity.pdbx_description
1 polymer ?
#
loop_
_entity_poly.entity_id
_entity_poly.type
_entity_poly.pdbx_seq_one_letter_code
_entity_poly.pdbx_strand_id
1 'polypeptide(L)'
;MSVININLFSMMLRRTIDVTVVLPDKINDDEKLPCVWLYHGGSGDHTEWLYHTSLVDTVNERHFAAVLPEVFESCFVNMNIVDRYESFVAKELPSTIHNMFACISDDRKYNYVSGFSNGGYGCLHSALKYPSTFSKVGAFSAGDKADSVFVNDNSTKAKNRILLFGDKDIHNTDYCLTYLADKLIADNKKALAPDIYHA
;
A
#
# COMPACT_ATOMS: atom_id res chain seq x y z
N MET A 1 9.65 -2.35 22.30
CA MET A 1 9.25 -2.20 20.89
C MET A 1 10.39 -2.57 19.97
N SER A 2 10.08 -3.21 18.88
CA SER A 2 11.08 -3.62 17.91
C SER A 2 10.81 -2.92 16.59
N VAL A 3 11.77 -2.10 16.14
CA VAL A 3 11.81 -1.55 14.78
C VAL A 3 12.83 -2.37 14.00
N ILE A 4 12.39 -3.03 12.95
CA ILE A 4 13.18 -3.99 12.18
C ILE A 4 13.27 -3.49 10.74
N ASN A 5 14.47 -3.12 10.31
CA ASN A 5 14.73 -2.76 8.92
C ASN A 5 15.17 -4.00 8.15
N ILE A 6 14.48 -4.28 7.06
CA ILE A 6 14.70 -5.44 6.21
C ILE A 6 15.08 -4.94 4.82
N ASN A 7 16.21 -5.42 4.32
CA ASN A 7 16.55 -5.26 2.91
C ASN A 7 16.33 -6.62 2.23
N LEU A 8 15.25 -6.74 1.46
CA LEU A 8 14.86 -7.98 0.81
C LEU A 8 14.97 -7.89 -0.72
N PHE A 9 15.25 -9.01 -1.37
CA PHE A 9 15.22 -9.07 -2.82
C PHE A 9 13.80 -9.39 -3.29
N SER A 10 13.20 -8.46 -4.04
CA SER A 10 11.89 -8.66 -4.64
C SER A 10 12.02 -9.27 -6.05
N MET A 11 11.30 -10.35 -6.28
CA MET A 11 11.20 -10.97 -7.61
C MET A 11 10.34 -10.12 -8.56
N MET A 12 9.34 -9.41 -8.02
CA MET A 12 8.49 -8.51 -8.81
C MET A 12 9.25 -7.28 -9.30
N LEU A 13 10.15 -6.74 -8.45
CA LEU A 13 10.94 -5.54 -8.76
C LEU A 13 12.31 -5.88 -9.34
N ARG A 14 12.78 -7.13 -9.22
CA ARG A 14 14.12 -7.61 -9.63
C ARG A 14 15.25 -6.77 -9.02
N ARG A 15 15.06 -6.34 -7.78
CA ARG A 15 16.03 -5.56 -7.00
C ARG A 15 15.83 -5.79 -5.51
N THR A 16 16.83 -5.40 -4.73
CA THR A 16 16.64 -5.24 -3.29
C THR A 16 15.80 -4.00 -3.01
N ILE A 17 14.99 -4.11 -1.97
CA ILE A 17 14.07 -3.05 -1.54
C ILE A 17 14.00 -3.05 -0.01
N ASP A 18 13.89 -1.87 0.57
CA ASP A 18 13.81 -1.71 2.02
C ASP A 18 12.35 -1.78 2.50
N VAL A 19 12.18 -2.39 3.66
CA VAL A 19 10.89 -2.49 4.36
C VAL A 19 11.16 -2.32 5.84
N THR A 20 10.37 -1.49 6.53
CA THR A 20 10.39 -1.41 7.99
C THR A 20 9.21 -2.19 8.56
N VAL A 21 9.47 -2.99 9.59
CA VAL A 21 8.45 -3.68 10.39
C VAL A 21 8.55 -3.19 11.83
N VAL A 22 7.40 -2.81 12.39
CA VAL A 22 7.30 -2.40 13.79
C VAL A 22 6.42 -3.40 14.53
N LEU A 23 6.96 -3.95 15.61
CA LEU A 23 6.26 -4.93 16.46
C LEU A 23 6.14 -4.40 17.89
N PRO A 24 5.07 -4.75 18.63
CA PRO A 24 4.94 -4.43 20.05
C PRO A 24 6.01 -5.15 20.89
N ASP A 25 6.26 -4.64 22.10
CA ASP A 25 7.29 -5.16 23.00
C ASP A 25 7.01 -6.59 23.47
N LYS A 26 5.76 -6.91 23.63
CA LYS A 26 5.33 -8.21 24.14
C LYS A 26 4.39 -8.84 23.14
N ILE A 27 4.72 -10.04 22.75
CA ILE A 27 3.90 -10.90 21.90
C ILE A 27 3.83 -12.23 22.61
N ASN A 28 2.64 -12.74 22.89
CA ASN A 28 2.49 -14.02 23.55
C ASN A 28 2.80 -15.18 22.57
N ASP A 29 3.12 -16.34 23.13
CA ASP A 29 3.29 -17.56 22.32
C ASP A 29 1.98 -17.84 21.56
N ASP A 30 2.10 -18.21 20.28
CA ASP A 30 0.97 -18.49 19.36
C ASP A 30 0.04 -17.31 19.04
N GLU A 31 0.34 -16.10 19.52
CA GLU A 31 -0.44 -14.92 19.19
C GLU A 31 -0.30 -14.52 17.73
N LYS A 32 -1.43 -14.08 17.15
CA LYS A 32 -1.49 -13.52 15.78
C LYS A 32 -1.91 -12.06 15.83
N LEU A 33 -0.97 -11.18 15.61
CA LEU A 33 -1.19 -9.73 15.59
C LEU A 33 -1.95 -9.30 14.34
N PRO A 34 -2.94 -8.38 14.47
CA PRO A 34 -3.42 -7.61 13.32
C PRO A 34 -2.25 -6.83 12.70
N CYS A 35 -2.31 -6.60 11.40
CA CYS A 35 -1.27 -5.87 10.68
C CYS A 35 -1.83 -4.65 9.95
N VAL A 36 -1.14 -3.52 10.07
CA VAL A 36 -1.40 -2.31 9.30
C VAL A 36 -0.25 -2.08 8.32
N TRP A 37 -0.58 -2.07 7.04
CA TRP A 37 0.34 -1.77 5.96
C TRP A 37 0.30 -0.27 5.71
N LEU A 38 1.41 0.44 5.98
CA LEU A 38 1.47 1.90 5.96
C LEU A 38 2.22 2.40 4.72
N TYR A 39 1.49 3.03 3.82
CA TYR A 39 2.00 3.55 2.55
C TYR A 39 2.38 5.01 2.68
N HIS A 40 3.63 5.34 2.34
CA HIS A 40 4.20 6.70 2.44
C HIS A 40 3.64 7.66 1.37
N GLY A 41 3.80 8.95 1.58
CA GLY A 41 3.46 10.00 0.60
C GLY A 41 4.49 10.13 -0.51
N GLY A 42 4.26 11.04 -1.44
CA GLY A 42 5.28 11.41 -2.42
C GLY A 42 6.50 12.02 -1.76
N SER A 43 7.69 11.70 -2.25
CA SER A 43 8.99 12.08 -1.67
C SER A 43 9.28 11.51 -0.29
N GLY A 44 8.42 10.60 0.21
CA GLY A 44 8.64 9.83 1.43
C GLY A 44 9.32 8.49 1.14
N ASP A 45 9.53 7.72 2.19
CA ASP A 45 10.13 6.38 2.15
C ASP A 45 9.55 5.47 3.25
N HIS A 46 10.09 4.27 3.39
CA HIS A 46 9.69 3.28 4.40
C HIS A 46 9.86 3.74 5.86
N THR A 47 10.46 4.90 6.11
CA THR A 47 10.66 5.46 7.47
C THR A 47 9.75 6.64 7.79
N GLU A 48 8.99 7.15 6.80
CA GLU A 48 8.21 8.38 6.94
C GLU A 48 7.21 8.33 8.10
N TRP A 49 6.40 7.27 8.20
CA TRP A 49 5.47 7.09 9.31
C TRP A 49 6.17 6.93 10.65
N LEU A 50 7.38 6.38 10.65
CA LEU A 50 8.15 6.16 11.85
C LEU A 50 8.64 7.48 12.47
N TYR A 51 9.13 8.41 11.64
CA TYR A 51 9.73 9.65 12.11
C TYR A 51 8.76 10.82 12.21
N HIS A 52 7.63 10.76 11.53
CA HIS A 52 6.69 11.87 11.48
C HIS A 52 5.39 11.62 12.27
N THR A 53 5.28 10.47 12.94
CA THR A 53 4.11 10.13 13.75
C THR A 53 4.50 9.45 15.07
N SER A 54 3.51 9.23 15.94
CA SER A 54 3.66 8.40 17.14
C SER A 54 3.43 6.91 16.86
N LEU A 55 3.80 6.42 15.66
CA LEU A 55 3.50 5.05 15.25
C LEU A 55 3.99 4.01 16.26
N VAL A 56 5.19 4.18 16.74
CA VAL A 56 5.85 3.24 17.64
C VAL A 56 5.10 3.09 18.96
N ASP A 57 4.69 4.20 19.57
CA ASP A 57 3.89 4.18 20.79
C ASP A 57 2.50 3.59 20.52
N THR A 58 1.90 3.96 19.37
CA THR A 58 0.60 3.46 18.95
C THR A 58 0.61 1.94 18.73
N VAL A 59 1.68 1.38 18.15
CA VAL A 59 1.87 -0.06 17.98
C VAL A 59 1.85 -0.80 19.31
N ASN A 60 2.55 -0.26 20.32
CA ASN A 60 2.55 -0.83 21.66
C ASN A 60 1.18 -0.72 22.36
N GLU A 61 0.58 0.47 22.33
CA GLU A 61 -0.68 0.74 23.03
C GLU A 61 -1.87 -0.04 22.42
N ARG A 62 -1.89 -0.16 21.11
CA ARG A 62 -3.00 -0.80 20.37
C ARG A 62 -2.72 -2.23 19.97
N HIS A 63 -1.51 -2.71 20.21
CA HIS A 63 -1.11 -4.11 20.07
C HIS A 63 -1.33 -4.69 18.66
N PHE A 64 -0.63 -4.15 17.67
CA PHE A 64 -0.65 -4.58 16.27
C PHE A 64 0.74 -4.52 15.65
N ALA A 65 0.93 -5.15 14.51
CA ALA A 65 2.13 -5.01 13.69
C ALA A 65 1.95 -3.92 12.63
N ALA A 66 2.99 -3.14 12.34
CA ALA A 66 3.00 -2.23 11.21
C ALA A 66 4.08 -2.62 10.20
N VAL A 67 3.76 -2.55 8.91
CA VAL A 67 4.70 -2.83 7.80
C VAL A 67 4.72 -1.62 6.86
N LEU A 68 5.90 -1.08 6.65
CA LEU A 68 6.16 0.15 5.92
C LEU A 68 7.05 -0.17 4.71
N PRO A 69 6.49 -0.37 3.51
CA PRO A 69 7.27 -0.65 2.32
C PRO A 69 7.87 0.59 1.69
N GLU A 70 9.08 0.45 1.13
CA GLU A 70 9.63 1.40 0.17
C GLU A 70 9.03 1.16 -1.22
N VAL A 71 8.58 2.22 -1.89
CA VAL A 71 8.10 2.13 -3.27
C VAL A 71 8.49 3.33 -4.13
N PHE A 72 9.34 4.20 -3.60
CA PHE A 72 9.75 5.44 -4.28
C PHE A 72 8.55 6.26 -4.79
N GLU A 73 8.66 6.90 -5.94
CA GLU A 73 7.61 7.72 -6.55
C GLU A 73 6.61 6.91 -7.41
N SER A 74 6.45 5.61 -7.16
CA SER A 74 5.62 4.72 -7.99
C SER A 74 4.11 4.89 -7.80
N CYS A 75 3.65 5.69 -6.83
CA CYS A 75 2.25 5.76 -6.41
C CYS A 75 1.64 4.38 -6.06
N PHE A 76 2.47 3.40 -5.70
CA PHE A 76 2.06 2.02 -5.39
C PHE A 76 1.39 1.28 -6.55
N VAL A 77 1.68 1.66 -7.80
CA VAL A 77 1.13 1.02 -9.00
C VAL A 77 2.20 0.25 -9.77
N ASN A 78 1.77 -0.68 -10.61
CA ASN A 78 2.63 -1.23 -11.63
C ASN A 78 2.86 -0.15 -12.70
N MET A 79 4.09 0.33 -12.79
CA MET A 79 4.45 1.39 -13.71
C MET A 79 4.33 0.91 -15.17
N ASN A 80 4.08 1.85 -16.07
CA ASN A 80 3.87 1.55 -17.49
C ASN A 80 5.07 0.83 -18.14
N ILE A 81 6.30 1.04 -17.66
CA ILE A 81 7.48 0.54 -18.36
C ILE A 81 8.05 -0.74 -17.75
N VAL A 82 8.41 -0.77 -16.46
CA VAL A 82 9.18 -1.91 -15.90
C VAL A 82 8.73 -2.34 -14.51
N ASP A 83 8.64 -1.41 -13.55
CA ASP A 83 8.56 -1.74 -12.14
C ASP A 83 7.14 -2.11 -11.70
N ARG A 84 7.02 -3.21 -10.94
CA ARG A 84 5.74 -3.81 -10.53
C ARG A 84 5.46 -3.60 -9.05
N TYR A 85 5.46 -2.33 -8.60
CA TYR A 85 5.28 -1.98 -7.19
C TYR A 85 3.92 -2.41 -6.62
N GLU A 86 2.85 -2.29 -7.38
CA GLU A 86 1.53 -2.82 -6.99
C GLU A 86 1.58 -4.32 -6.71
N SER A 87 2.18 -5.08 -7.63
CA SER A 87 2.32 -6.54 -7.47
C SER A 87 3.21 -6.89 -6.27
N PHE A 88 4.20 -6.07 -5.99
CA PHE A 88 5.05 -6.19 -4.82
C PHE A 88 4.24 -5.95 -3.54
N VAL A 89 3.63 -4.79 -3.37
CA VAL A 89 2.99 -4.42 -2.09
C VAL A 89 1.69 -5.18 -1.80
N ALA A 90 0.95 -5.61 -2.83
CA ALA A 90 -0.35 -6.26 -2.63
C ALA A 90 -0.29 -7.79 -2.67
N LYS A 91 0.80 -8.39 -3.13
CA LYS A 91 0.95 -9.85 -3.26
C LYS A 91 2.24 -10.38 -2.66
N GLU A 92 3.40 -9.97 -3.20
CA GLU A 92 4.68 -10.54 -2.81
C GLU A 92 5.03 -10.19 -1.36
N LEU A 93 4.96 -8.93 -1.01
CA LEU A 93 5.35 -8.46 0.31
C LEU A 93 4.48 -9.05 1.44
N PRO A 94 3.12 -9.09 1.34
CA PRO A 94 2.32 -9.76 2.36
C PRO A 94 2.72 -11.22 2.57
N SER A 95 2.88 -11.97 1.48
CA SER A 95 3.33 -13.37 1.58
C SER A 95 4.71 -13.51 2.23
N THR A 96 5.64 -12.63 1.88
CA THR A 96 7.00 -12.63 2.43
C THR A 96 6.99 -12.32 3.93
N ILE A 97 6.28 -11.28 4.34
CA ILE A 97 6.18 -10.87 5.75
C ILE A 97 5.51 -11.93 6.60
N HIS A 98 4.40 -12.52 6.15
CA HIS A 98 3.72 -13.59 6.89
C HIS A 98 4.61 -14.84 7.05
N ASN A 99 5.45 -15.15 6.06
CA ASN A 99 6.43 -16.24 6.17
C ASN A 99 7.59 -15.92 7.12
N MET A 100 8.03 -14.64 7.19
CA MET A 100 9.13 -14.23 8.06
C MET A 100 8.69 -14.04 9.51
N PHE A 101 7.47 -13.56 9.74
CA PHE A 101 6.94 -13.20 11.04
C PHE A 101 5.69 -14.02 11.36
N ALA A 102 5.89 -15.18 11.96
CA ALA A 102 4.80 -16.08 12.33
C ALA A 102 3.77 -15.45 13.29
N CYS A 103 4.14 -14.39 14.01
CA CYS A 103 3.24 -13.63 14.88
C CYS A 103 2.30 -12.68 14.14
N ILE A 104 2.52 -12.39 12.85
CA ILE A 104 1.62 -11.54 12.06
C ILE A 104 0.52 -12.41 11.43
N SER A 105 -0.73 -11.99 11.56
CA SER A 105 -1.87 -12.72 11.00
C SER A 105 -1.90 -12.65 9.49
N ASP A 106 -2.05 -13.77 8.81
CA ASP A 106 -2.28 -13.90 7.37
C ASP A 106 -3.78 -13.86 6.99
N ASP A 107 -4.68 -13.89 7.99
CA ASP A 107 -6.11 -13.73 7.75
C ASP A 107 -6.42 -12.30 7.28
N ARG A 108 -7.07 -12.19 6.12
CA ARG A 108 -7.54 -10.92 5.54
C ARG A 108 -8.22 -10.00 6.57
N LYS A 109 -9.03 -10.58 7.44
CA LYS A 109 -9.81 -9.87 8.47
C LYS A 109 -8.94 -8.97 9.35
N TYR A 110 -7.68 -9.34 9.54
CA TYR A 110 -6.72 -8.65 10.38
C TYR A 110 -5.64 -7.90 9.60
N ASN A 111 -5.77 -7.81 8.26
CA ASN A 111 -4.87 -7.06 7.40
C ASN A 111 -5.54 -5.78 6.92
N TYR A 112 -5.00 -4.64 7.32
CA TYR A 112 -5.50 -3.30 7.04
C TYR A 112 -4.43 -2.52 6.28
N VAL A 113 -4.82 -1.64 5.36
CA VAL A 113 -3.88 -0.78 4.65
C VAL A 113 -4.23 0.68 4.87
N SER A 114 -3.23 1.51 5.07
CA SER A 114 -3.43 2.95 5.25
C SER A 114 -2.32 3.73 4.57
N GLY A 115 -2.62 4.97 4.17
CA GLY A 115 -1.64 5.83 3.54
C GLY A 115 -2.15 7.25 3.36
N PHE A 116 -1.24 8.17 3.06
CA PHE A 116 -1.61 9.55 2.76
C PHE A 116 -1.04 10.02 1.42
N SER A 117 -1.72 10.98 0.77
CA SER A 117 -1.31 11.52 -0.52
C SER A 117 -1.14 10.43 -1.58
N ASN A 118 0.07 10.20 -2.12
CA ASN A 118 0.34 9.08 -3.04
C ASN A 118 0.05 7.72 -2.39
N GLY A 119 0.40 7.55 -1.12
CA GLY A 119 0.06 6.35 -0.34
C GLY A 119 -1.43 6.20 -0.09
N GLY A 120 -2.16 7.30 0.08
CA GLY A 120 -3.61 7.31 0.20
C GLY A 120 -4.31 6.80 -1.08
N TYR A 121 -3.86 7.23 -2.26
CA TYR A 121 -4.28 6.63 -3.51
C TYR A 121 -3.86 5.16 -3.60
N GLY A 122 -2.60 4.84 -3.28
CA GLY A 122 -2.06 3.50 -3.36
C GLY A 122 -2.79 2.48 -2.48
N CYS A 123 -3.20 2.86 -1.26
CA CYS A 123 -3.94 1.96 -0.38
C CYS A 123 -5.37 1.70 -0.88
N LEU A 124 -6.08 2.71 -1.40
CA LEU A 124 -7.38 2.53 -2.06
C LEU A 124 -7.25 1.62 -3.29
N HIS A 125 -6.28 1.92 -4.15
CA HIS A 125 -6.01 1.15 -5.35
C HIS A 125 -5.71 -0.32 -5.02
N SER A 126 -4.81 -0.58 -4.07
CA SER A 126 -4.43 -1.94 -3.66
C SER A 126 -5.63 -2.71 -3.10
N ALA A 127 -6.43 -2.10 -2.23
CA ALA A 127 -7.55 -2.79 -1.60
C ALA A 127 -8.73 -3.04 -2.55
N LEU A 128 -9.01 -2.11 -3.48
CA LEU A 128 -10.05 -2.30 -4.50
C LEU A 128 -9.66 -3.35 -5.53
N LYS A 129 -8.39 -3.36 -5.95
CA LYS A 129 -7.91 -4.30 -6.97
C LYS A 129 -7.62 -5.69 -6.41
N TYR A 130 -7.18 -5.79 -5.17
CA TYR A 130 -6.87 -7.04 -4.47
C TYR A 130 -7.74 -7.19 -3.20
N PRO A 131 -9.06 -7.30 -3.35
CA PRO A 131 -9.99 -7.26 -2.22
C PRO A 131 -9.88 -8.47 -1.29
N SER A 132 -9.13 -9.50 -1.68
CA SER A 132 -8.82 -10.65 -0.82
C SER A 132 -7.63 -10.42 0.12
N THR A 133 -6.87 -9.33 -0.06
CA THR A 133 -5.67 -9.07 0.75
C THR A 133 -5.99 -8.19 1.96
N PHE A 134 -6.72 -7.09 1.74
CA PHE A 134 -6.99 -6.11 2.78
C PHE A 134 -8.48 -6.01 3.10
N SER A 135 -8.82 -5.94 4.39
CA SER A 135 -10.22 -5.84 4.84
C SER A 135 -10.65 -4.41 5.12
N LYS A 136 -9.70 -3.52 5.47
CA LYS A 136 -9.97 -2.11 5.80
C LYS A 136 -8.95 -1.19 5.18
N VAL A 137 -9.38 0.03 4.86
CA VAL A 137 -8.55 1.08 4.27
C VAL A 137 -8.70 2.38 5.06
N GLY A 138 -7.55 2.99 5.38
CA GLY A 138 -7.49 4.37 5.85
C GLY A 138 -6.78 5.25 4.82
N ALA A 139 -7.52 6.06 4.05
CA ALA A 139 -6.95 6.90 3.01
C ALA A 139 -7.02 8.38 3.41
N PHE A 140 -5.86 9.01 3.53
CA PHE A 140 -5.75 10.41 3.94
C PHE A 140 -5.26 11.28 2.79
N SER A 141 -5.97 12.39 2.53
CA SER A 141 -5.65 13.35 1.45
C SER A 141 -5.44 12.65 0.09
N ALA A 142 -6.18 11.59 -0.15
CA ALA A 142 -6.12 10.81 -1.37
C ALA A 142 -7.04 11.41 -2.45
N GLY A 143 -6.62 11.28 -3.71
CA GLY A 143 -7.45 11.61 -4.87
C GLY A 143 -7.27 10.59 -5.98
N ASP A 144 -8.27 10.43 -6.84
CA ASP A 144 -8.15 9.57 -8.01
C ASP A 144 -7.10 10.16 -8.97
N LYS A 145 -6.18 9.33 -9.43
CA LYS A 145 -5.16 9.77 -10.40
C LYS A 145 -5.74 10.01 -11.78
N ALA A 146 -6.92 9.44 -12.07
CA ALA A 146 -7.65 9.71 -13.30
C ALA A 146 -8.17 11.16 -13.36
N ASP A 147 -8.57 11.74 -12.21
CA ASP A 147 -9.05 13.11 -12.12
C ASP A 147 -7.93 14.16 -12.14
N SER A 148 -6.67 13.73 -12.04
CA SER A 148 -5.56 14.64 -12.16
C SER A 148 -5.48 15.20 -13.58
N VAL A 149 -5.70 16.51 -13.73
CA VAL A 149 -5.69 17.20 -15.01
C VAL A 149 -4.45 16.84 -15.81
N PHE A 150 -4.64 16.37 -17.03
CA PHE A 150 -3.56 16.18 -18.01
C PHE A 150 -2.99 17.57 -18.31
N VAL A 151 -1.91 17.90 -17.64
CA VAL A 151 -1.12 19.07 -18.04
C VAL A 151 -0.31 18.65 -19.26
N ASN A 152 -0.77 19.04 -20.42
CA ASN A 152 -0.09 18.77 -21.68
C ASN A 152 1.08 19.76 -21.82
N ASP A 153 2.02 19.67 -20.89
CA ASP A 153 3.23 20.47 -20.84
C ASP A 153 4.47 19.58 -20.68
N ASN A 154 5.64 20.14 -20.89
CA ASN A 154 6.92 19.45 -20.70
C ASN A 154 7.39 19.41 -19.22
N SER A 155 6.48 19.63 -18.27
CA SER A 155 6.81 19.65 -16.85
C SER A 155 7.28 18.28 -16.36
N THR A 156 7.99 18.29 -15.24
CA THR A 156 8.39 17.05 -14.55
C THR A 156 7.17 16.22 -14.15
N LYS A 157 6.05 16.89 -13.78
CA LYS A 157 4.78 16.20 -13.46
C LYS A 157 4.23 15.41 -14.63
N ALA A 158 4.19 16.01 -15.83
CA ALA A 158 3.70 15.33 -17.03
C ALA A 158 4.59 14.13 -17.39
N LYS A 159 5.90 14.28 -17.29
CA LYS A 159 6.87 13.19 -17.53
C LYS A 159 6.69 12.04 -16.52
N ASN A 160 6.58 12.34 -15.23
CA ASN A 160 6.35 11.34 -14.20
C ASN A 160 5.02 10.60 -14.41
N ARG A 161 3.96 11.31 -14.83
CA ARG A 161 2.68 10.69 -15.14
C ARG A 161 2.78 9.69 -16.29
N ILE A 162 3.52 10.03 -17.35
CA ILE A 162 3.74 9.11 -18.48
C ILE A 162 4.53 7.87 -18.04
N LEU A 163 5.50 8.01 -17.16
CA LEU A 163 6.25 6.87 -16.59
C LEU A 163 5.35 5.95 -15.75
N LEU A 164 4.44 6.54 -14.97
CA LEU A 164 3.55 5.79 -14.09
C LEU A 164 2.41 5.11 -14.86
N PHE A 165 1.68 5.88 -15.68
CA PHE A 165 0.40 5.49 -16.23
C PHE A 165 0.38 5.40 -17.77
N GLY A 166 1.44 5.84 -18.45
CA GLY A 166 1.46 6.00 -19.90
C GLY A 166 0.88 7.34 -20.35
N ASP A 167 0.75 7.48 -21.66
CA ASP A 167 0.28 8.70 -22.35
C ASP A 167 -1.25 8.71 -22.64
N LYS A 168 -1.96 7.66 -22.21
CA LYS A 168 -3.37 7.45 -22.50
C LYS A 168 -4.27 7.95 -21.37
N ASP A 169 -5.55 8.11 -21.71
CA ASP A 169 -6.60 8.27 -20.72
C ASP A 169 -6.71 7.00 -19.84
N ILE A 170 -6.77 7.17 -18.53
CA ILE A 170 -6.79 6.08 -17.56
C ILE A 170 -8.14 5.89 -16.87
N HIS A 171 -9.18 6.68 -17.19
CA HIS A 171 -10.50 6.59 -16.55
C HIS A 171 -11.15 5.19 -16.64
N ASN A 172 -10.90 4.46 -17.73
CA ASN A 172 -11.44 3.12 -17.94
C ASN A 172 -10.34 2.04 -17.78
N THR A 173 -9.42 2.26 -16.88
CA THR A 173 -8.31 1.34 -16.59
C THR A 173 -8.23 1.01 -15.12
N ASP A 174 -7.47 -0.01 -14.77
CA ASP A 174 -7.20 -0.39 -13.38
C ASP A 174 -6.47 0.71 -12.57
N TYR A 175 -6.05 1.80 -13.16
CA TYR A 175 -5.48 2.96 -12.44
C TYR A 175 -6.54 3.93 -11.90
N CYS A 176 -7.78 3.86 -12.37
CA CYS A 176 -8.89 4.67 -11.89
C CYS A 176 -9.62 3.98 -10.73
N LEU A 177 -9.72 4.66 -9.59
CA LEU A 177 -10.35 4.11 -8.39
C LEU A 177 -11.84 3.84 -8.60
N THR A 178 -12.55 4.75 -9.28
CA THR A 178 -13.96 4.57 -9.61
C THR A 178 -14.17 3.35 -10.50
N TYR A 179 -13.34 3.17 -11.53
CA TYR A 179 -13.38 1.99 -12.39
C TYR A 179 -13.16 0.69 -11.62
N LEU A 180 -12.20 0.67 -10.68
CA LEU A 180 -11.95 -0.50 -9.83
C LEU A 180 -13.13 -0.83 -8.92
N ALA A 181 -13.80 0.20 -8.36
CA ALA A 181 -14.98 0.00 -7.54
C ALA A 181 -16.14 -0.58 -8.36
N ASP A 182 -16.41 -0.04 -9.55
CA ASP A 182 -17.44 -0.55 -10.46
C ASP A 182 -17.15 -1.99 -10.90
N LYS A 183 -15.90 -2.29 -11.22
CA LYS A 183 -15.45 -3.63 -11.58
C LYS A 183 -15.64 -4.64 -10.44
N LEU A 184 -15.35 -4.25 -9.20
CA LEU A 184 -15.57 -5.09 -8.04
C LEU A 184 -17.05 -5.46 -7.85
N ILE A 185 -17.96 -4.52 -8.15
CA ILE A 185 -19.41 -4.75 -8.15
C ILE A 185 -19.81 -5.66 -9.31
N ALA A 186 -19.33 -5.38 -10.53
CA ALA A 186 -19.65 -6.14 -11.73
C ALA A 186 -19.17 -7.61 -11.66
N ASP A 187 -18.03 -7.85 -11.01
CA ASP A 187 -17.47 -9.18 -10.76
C ASP A 187 -18.16 -9.97 -9.62
N ASN A 188 -19.27 -9.46 -9.06
CA ASN A 188 -19.96 -10.03 -7.90
C ASN A 188 -19.07 -10.17 -6.64
N LYS A 189 -18.06 -9.32 -6.51
CA LYS A 189 -17.12 -9.32 -5.38
C LYS A 189 -17.47 -8.29 -4.30
N LYS A 190 -18.67 -7.71 -4.33
CA LYS A 190 -19.11 -6.69 -3.36
C LYS A 190 -18.94 -7.12 -1.91
N ALA A 191 -19.11 -8.41 -1.59
CA ALA A 191 -18.88 -8.96 -0.26
C ALA A 191 -17.41 -8.89 0.20
N LEU A 192 -16.47 -8.70 -0.73
CA LEU A 192 -15.05 -8.49 -0.46
C LEU A 192 -14.65 -7.01 -0.48
N ALA A 193 -15.59 -6.08 -0.67
CA ALA A 193 -15.27 -4.66 -0.58
C ALA A 193 -14.65 -4.35 0.79
N PRO A 194 -13.56 -3.59 0.84
CA PRO A 194 -12.98 -3.17 2.12
C PRO A 194 -13.86 -2.14 2.80
N ASP A 195 -13.81 -2.08 4.14
CA ASP A 195 -14.32 -0.92 4.87
C ASP A 195 -13.38 0.26 4.62
N ILE A 196 -13.91 1.38 4.16
CA ILE A 196 -13.10 2.55 3.75
C ILE A 196 -13.36 3.72 4.70
N TYR A 197 -12.29 4.24 5.30
CA TYR A 197 -12.23 5.56 5.91
C TYR A 197 -11.42 6.48 5.00
N HIS A 198 -12.02 7.61 4.61
CA HIS A 198 -11.40 8.62 3.75
C HIS A 198 -11.49 10.01 4.40
N ALA A 199 -10.36 10.73 4.47
CA ALA A 199 -10.26 12.08 5.06
C ALA A 199 -9.28 12.97 4.27
#